data_f9bf217acd2370adb9dcc2d7a735a53a
#
_entry.id   f9bf217acd2370adb9dcc2d7a735a53a
#
_cell.length_a   1.000
_cell.length_b   1.000
_cell.length_c   1.000
_cell.angle_alpha   90.00
_cell.angle_beta   90.00
_cell.angle_gamma   90.00
#
_symmetry.space_group_name_H-M   'P 1'
#
loop_
_entity.id
_entity.type
_entity.pdbx_description
1 polymer ?
#
loop_
_entity_poly.entity_id
_entity_poly.type
_entity_poly.pdbx_seq_one_letter_code
_entity_poly.pdbx_strand_id
1 'polypeptide(L)'
;MRDVNRIVLPPANYLHEKDKLERRWPLAIEFVKQRKLNELFGPAEGEVGIVMLGGMYNSVMRALQQLGLADVYGQSLMPLYVMNVAYPLIDDELVAFCAGKTAVLMVEEGAPDYIEQALNTILRRRDIQTRVSGKDVLPMGGEYTAPVMLKGIREFISLHARMLLRNQPPVPDPTPVLNDPRVKALAKVVPPRPAGFCTGCPERPIFAAMKLVEKELGPHHVSADIGCHLFSILPPFNIGGTTMGYGLGPASASAFNVEAGKRSIAVMGDGGFWHNGLASSVGNAVFNKQDGVILVVDNYYSAATGGQDIMSSRALNSRRKTNNSIVKAVKGIGVEWVRQIDRTYDVTKMRDTLREALTTKEKGPKVIVASSECMLNKQRRVRPQFLKAVKDGQRVVKQRFGVDEDVCTGDHACIRLSGCPSLSVKQTDDPLKDDPVAAIDNSCVGCGNCGEVSEAAVLCPSFYRADIIHNPNWWDRVVHRARGAVIGWLQRRRDAGRIVFAD
;
A
#
# COMPACT_ATOMS: atom_id res chain seq x y z
N MET A 1 -38.66 -6.26 27.38
CA MET A 1 -37.92 -6.50 28.65
C MET A 1 -36.60 -7.17 28.31
N ARG A 2 -35.48 -6.73 28.90
CA ARG A 2 -34.19 -7.40 28.70
C ARG A 2 -34.15 -8.74 29.42
N ASP A 3 -33.71 -9.80 28.76
CA ASP A 3 -33.50 -11.09 29.39
C ASP A 3 -32.18 -11.05 30.18
N VAL A 4 -32.31 -10.98 31.51
CA VAL A 4 -31.18 -10.89 32.44
C VAL A 4 -30.29 -12.16 32.39
N ASN A 5 -30.82 -13.29 31.92
CA ASN A 5 -30.03 -14.51 31.74
C ASN A 5 -29.04 -14.45 30.55
N ARG A 6 -29.15 -13.42 29.71
CA ARG A 6 -28.26 -13.17 28.60
C ARG A 6 -27.25 -12.05 28.84
N ILE A 7 -27.08 -11.62 30.10
CA ILE A 7 -26.07 -10.64 30.45
C ILE A 7 -24.71 -11.31 30.58
N VAL A 8 -23.64 -10.63 30.11
CA VAL A 8 -22.26 -11.12 30.17
C VAL A 8 -21.63 -10.81 31.56
N LEU A 9 -22.35 -11.12 32.63
CA LEU A 9 -21.86 -10.99 33.99
C LEU A 9 -21.90 -12.35 34.71
N PRO A 10 -20.96 -12.63 35.62
CA PRO A 10 -21.00 -13.86 36.41
C PRO A 10 -22.26 -13.93 37.31
N PRO A 11 -22.89 -15.11 37.40
CA PRO A 11 -22.60 -16.39 36.76
C PRO A 11 -23.26 -16.55 35.38
N ALA A 12 -24.05 -15.55 34.92
CA ALA A 12 -24.81 -15.62 33.69
C ALA A 12 -23.91 -15.79 32.45
N ASN A 13 -22.68 -15.25 32.45
CA ASN A 13 -21.71 -15.45 31.36
C ASN A 13 -21.37 -16.93 31.14
N TYR A 14 -21.17 -17.71 32.20
CA TYR A 14 -20.92 -19.16 32.11
C TYR A 14 -22.14 -19.90 31.56
N LEU A 15 -23.34 -19.61 32.08
CA LEU A 15 -24.56 -20.23 31.56
C LEU A 15 -24.81 -19.90 30.10
N HIS A 16 -24.47 -18.68 29.67
CA HIS A 16 -24.57 -18.22 28.30
C HIS A 16 -23.56 -18.93 27.39
N GLU A 17 -22.35 -19.17 27.88
CA GLU A 17 -21.35 -19.96 27.15
C GLU A 17 -21.78 -21.42 27.00
N LYS A 18 -22.29 -22.02 28.07
CA LYS A 18 -22.86 -23.36 28.06
C LYS A 18 -23.98 -23.48 27.02
N ASP A 19 -24.96 -22.57 27.03
CA ASP A 19 -26.03 -22.52 26.03
C ASP A 19 -25.49 -22.37 24.60
N LYS A 20 -24.41 -21.59 24.42
CA LYS A 20 -23.75 -21.47 23.12
C LYS A 20 -23.25 -22.84 22.64
N LEU A 21 -22.54 -23.56 23.48
CA LEU A 21 -21.90 -24.83 23.11
C LEU A 21 -22.90 -25.99 22.97
N GLU A 22 -23.87 -26.08 23.89
CA GLU A 22 -24.78 -27.23 23.96
C GLU A 22 -26.01 -27.08 23.04
N ARG A 23 -26.43 -25.86 22.72
CA ARG A 23 -27.64 -25.61 21.94
C ARG A 23 -27.40 -24.80 20.67
N ARG A 24 -26.86 -23.61 20.77
CA ARG A 24 -26.75 -22.70 19.61
C ARG A 24 -25.74 -23.19 18.57
N TRP A 25 -24.65 -23.76 19.02
CA TRP A 25 -23.62 -24.29 18.14
C TRP A 25 -24.10 -25.49 17.30
N PRO A 26 -24.71 -26.53 17.89
CA PRO A 26 -25.35 -27.60 17.11
C PRO A 26 -26.42 -27.08 16.14
N LEU A 27 -27.23 -26.12 16.53
CA LEU A 27 -28.22 -25.51 15.62
C LEU A 27 -27.56 -24.76 14.46
N ALA A 28 -26.42 -24.11 14.67
CA ALA A 28 -25.67 -23.46 13.59
C ALA A 28 -25.14 -24.51 12.59
N ILE A 29 -24.59 -25.64 13.06
CA ILE A 29 -24.15 -26.74 12.23
C ILE A 29 -25.31 -27.30 11.41
N GLU A 30 -26.45 -27.54 12.07
CA GLU A 30 -27.64 -28.07 11.41
C GLU A 30 -28.17 -27.09 10.34
N PHE A 31 -28.15 -25.77 10.61
CA PHE A 31 -28.53 -24.76 9.65
C PHE A 31 -27.65 -24.80 8.39
N VAL A 32 -26.30 -24.93 8.56
CA VAL A 32 -25.36 -25.04 7.44
C VAL A 32 -25.69 -26.26 6.59
N LYS A 33 -25.96 -27.42 7.22
CA LYS A 33 -26.32 -28.66 6.55
C LYS A 33 -27.65 -28.56 5.80
N GLN A 34 -28.71 -28.10 6.48
CA GLN A 34 -30.04 -27.98 5.89
C GLN A 34 -30.09 -27.01 4.72
N ARG A 35 -29.33 -25.91 4.79
CA ARG A 35 -29.24 -24.91 3.74
C ARG A 35 -28.23 -25.27 2.65
N LYS A 36 -27.51 -26.40 2.80
CA LYS A 36 -26.45 -26.83 1.87
C LYS A 36 -25.51 -25.70 1.53
N LEU A 37 -25.02 -25.00 2.56
CA LEU A 37 -24.15 -23.84 2.36
C LEU A 37 -22.79 -24.23 1.83
N ASN A 38 -22.26 -25.40 2.19
CA ASN A 38 -21.12 -26.02 1.53
C ASN A 38 -21.61 -26.81 0.30
N GLU A 39 -20.81 -26.83 -0.74
CA GLU A 39 -21.23 -27.35 -2.04
C GLU A 39 -20.33 -28.46 -2.55
N LEU A 40 -20.91 -29.40 -3.25
CA LEU A 40 -20.22 -30.49 -3.93
C LEU A 40 -20.28 -30.27 -5.44
N PHE A 41 -19.16 -30.39 -6.12
CA PHE A 41 -19.05 -30.30 -7.56
C PHE A 41 -18.30 -31.50 -8.12
N GLY A 42 -18.53 -31.81 -9.41
CA GLY A 42 -17.93 -32.94 -10.09
C GLY A 42 -18.64 -34.25 -9.82
N PRO A 43 -17.99 -35.38 -10.10
CA PRO A 43 -18.56 -36.73 -9.86
C PRO A 43 -18.73 -37.00 -8.36
N ALA A 44 -19.74 -37.81 -8.00
CA ALA A 44 -19.95 -38.19 -6.61
C ALA A 44 -18.81 -39.07 -6.07
N GLU A 45 -18.24 -39.92 -6.94
CA GLU A 45 -17.17 -40.87 -6.61
C GLU A 45 -15.86 -40.48 -7.31
N GLY A 46 -14.74 -40.85 -6.71
CA GLY A 46 -13.41 -40.64 -7.27
C GLY A 46 -12.33 -41.12 -6.33
N GLU A 47 -11.23 -41.60 -6.89
CA GLU A 47 -10.06 -42.06 -6.15
C GLU A 47 -9.44 -40.97 -5.26
N VAL A 48 -9.48 -39.74 -5.74
CA VAL A 48 -9.00 -38.55 -5.03
C VAL A 48 -10.03 -37.44 -5.10
N GLY A 49 -9.88 -36.41 -4.22
CA GLY A 49 -10.76 -35.27 -4.23
C GLY A 49 -10.05 -34.02 -3.76
N ILE A 50 -10.70 -32.85 -3.90
CA ILE A 50 -10.18 -31.58 -3.41
C ILE A 50 -11.18 -30.96 -2.43
N VAL A 51 -10.71 -30.63 -1.25
CA VAL A 51 -11.41 -29.84 -0.23
C VAL A 51 -10.83 -28.42 -0.28
N MET A 52 -11.66 -27.40 -0.39
CA MET A 52 -11.17 -26.04 -0.53
C MET A 52 -12.04 -25.02 0.17
N LEU A 53 -11.44 -23.89 0.57
CA LEU A 53 -12.18 -22.69 0.95
C LEU A 53 -12.89 -22.09 -0.28
N GLY A 54 -14.12 -21.59 -0.11
CA GLY A 54 -14.93 -21.05 -1.21
C GLY A 54 -14.22 -19.98 -2.04
N GLY A 55 -13.41 -19.14 -1.41
CA GLY A 55 -12.60 -18.14 -2.09
C GLY A 55 -11.55 -18.70 -3.06
N MET A 56 -11.16 -19.98 -2.91
CA MET A 56 -10.18 -20.65 -3.77
C MET A 56 -10.80 -21.32 -5.00
N TYR A 57 -12.13 -21.43 -5.07
CA TYR A 57 -12.83 -22.16 -6.12
C TYR A 57 -12.38 -21.77 -7.54
N ASN A 58 -12.38 -20.49 -7.86
CA ASN A 58 -12.01 -20.04 -9.20
C ASN A 58 -10.55 -20.38 -9.56
N SER A 59 -9.62 -20.27 -8.60
CA SER A 59 -8.21 -20.60 -8.80
C SER A 59 -7.99 -22.10 -8.99
N VAL A 60 -8.69 -22.94 -8.22
CA VAL A 60 -8.66 -24.39 -8.36
C VAL A 60 -9.26 -24.81 -9.70
N MET A 61 -10.44 -24.29 -10.07
CA MET A 61 -11.08 -24.60 -11.34
C MET A 61 -10.20 -24.21 -12.53
N ARG A 62 -9.55 -23.04 -12.47
CA ARG A 62 -8.62 -22.62 -13.51
C ARG A 62 -7.41 -23.57 -13.62
N ALA A 63 -6.88 -24.04 -12.51
CA ALA A 63 -5.78 -25.00 -12.53
C ALA A 63 -6.24 -26.37 -13.10
N LEU A 64 -7.42 -26.84 -12.71
CA LEU A 64 -8.00 -28.08 -13.26
C LEU A 64 -8.26 -27.98 -14.78
N GLN A 65 -8.75 -26.83 -15.26
CA GLN A 65 -8.90 -26.58 -16.69
C GLN A 65 -7.56 -26.66 -17.45
N GLN A 66 -6.52 -26.06 -16.90
CA GLN A 66 -5.18 -26.10 -17.51
C GLN A 66 -4.59 -27.53 -17.52
N LEU A 67 -4.97 -28.35 -16.55
CA LEU A 67 -4.60 -29.76 -16.48
C LEU A 67 -5.49 -30.66 -17.35
N GLY A 68 -6.53 -30.13 -18.00
CA GLY A 68 -7.51 -30.89 -18.76
C GLY A 68 -8.51 -31.68 -17.89
N LEU A 69 -8.59 -31.38 -16.59
CA LEU A 69 -9.41 -32.05 -15.61
C LEU A 69 -10.71 -31.32 -15.28
N ALA A 70 -10.98 -30.19 -15.92
CA ALA A 70 -12.25 -29.52 -15.90
C ALA A 70 -12.50 -28.81 -17.23
N ASP A 71 -13.78 -28.61 -17.57
CA ASP A 71 -14.20 -27.84 -18.73
C ASP A 71 -14.41 -26.36 -18.40
N VAL A 72 -14.73 -25.57 -19.40
CA VAL A 72 -15.00 -24.13 -19.26
C VAL A 72 -16.32 -23.80 -18.57
N TYR A 73 -17.19 -24.79 -18.41
CA TYR A 73 -18.50 -24.66 -17.76
C TYR A 73 -18.46 -25.06 -16.27
N GLY A 74 -17.28 -25.43 -15.75
CA GLY A 74 -17.11 -25.81 -14.34
C GLY A 74 -17.38 -27.30 -14.05
N GLN A 75 -17.47 -28.15 -15.08
CA GLN A 75 -17.56 -29.59 -14.89
C GLN A 75 -16.17 -30.15 -14.61
N SER A 76 -15.97 -30.66 -13.40
CA SER A 76 -14.72 -31.28 -12.98
C SER A 76 -14.78 -32.82 -13.15
N LEU A 77 -13.63 -33.41 -13.53
CA LEU A 77 -13.45 -34.86 -13.54
C LEU A 77 -13.12 -35.41 -12.14
N MET A 78 -12.94 -34.56 -11.16
CA MET A 78 -12.65 -34.91 -9.78
C MET A 78 -13.73 -34.41 -8.84
N PRO A 79 -14.04 -35.12 -7.77
CA PRO A 79 -14.88 -34.62 -6.69
C PRO A 79 -14.28 -33.38 -6.04
N LEU A 80 -15.09 -32.34 -5.85
CA LEU A 80 -14.71 -31.12 -5.18
C LEU A 80 -15.69 -30.84 -4.03
N TYR A 81 -15.16 -30.53 -2.85
CA TYR A 81 -15.93 -30.03 -1.71
C TYR A 81 -15.53 -28.59 -1.42
N VAL A 82 -16.47 -27.68 -1.61
CA VAL A 82 -16.28 -26.24 -1.48
C VAL A 82 -16.88 -25.76 -0.17
N MET A 83 -16.02 -25.35 0.75
CA MET A 83 -16.41 -24.83 2.05
C MET A 83 -16.73 -23.34 1.93
N ASN A 84 -18.00 -23.00 1.76
CA ASN A 84 -18.47 -21.61 1.84
C ASN A 84 -18.60 -21.15 3.29
N VAL A 85 -18.68 -22.11 4.22
CA VAL A 85 -18.59 -21.89 5.65
C VAL A 85 -17.32 -22.56 6.17
N ALA A 86 -16.30 -21.74 6.45
CA ALA A 86 -15.00 -22.24 6.94
C ALA A 86 -15.02 -22.60 8.43
N TYR A 87 -15.99 -22.09 9.19
CA TYR A 87 -16.15 -22.39 10.61
C TYR A 87 -17.61 -22.16 11.07
N PRO A 88 -18.29 -23.12 11.73
CA PRO A 88 -17.75 -24.43 12.11
C PRO A 88 -17.51 -25.35 10.92
N LEU A 89 -16.55 -26.27 11.06
CA LEU A 89 -16.42 -27.40 10.14
C LEU A 89 -17.63 -28.32 10.30
N ILE A 90 -18.06 -28.92 9.19
CA ILE A 90 -19.18 -29.88 9.19
C ILE A 90 -18.59 -31.28 9.09
N ASP A 91 -18.31 -31.88 10.25
CA ASP A 91 -17.60 -33.15 10.34
C ASP A 91 -18.23 -34.27 9.48
N ASP A 92 -19.55 -34.41 9.52
CA ASP A 92 -20.24 -35.46 8.77
C ASP A 92 -20.11 -35.28 7.26
N GLU A 93 -20.15 -34.05 6.74
CA GLU A 93 -19.96 -33.76 5.31
C GLU A 93 -18.52 -34.05 4.89
N LEU A 94 -17.53 -33.65 5.69
CA LEU A 94 -16.11 -33.90 5.43
C LEU A 94 -15.80 -35.40 5.48
N VAL A 95 -16.35 -36.13 6.45
CA VAL A 95 -16.19 -37.58 6.56
C VAL A 95 -16.83 -38.28 5.35
N ALA A 96 -18.05 -37.91 4.98
CA ALA A 96 -18.74 -38.48 3.82
C ALA A 96 -17.98 -38.19 2.51
N PHE A 97 -17.44 -36.98 2.35
CA PHE A 97 -16.65 -36.63 1.18
C PHE A 97 -15.32 -37.38 1.11
N CYS A 98 -14.64 -37.55 2.22
CA CYS A 98 -13.32 -38.20 2.26
C CYS A 98 -13.41 -39.75 2.24
N ALA A 99 -14.51 -40.29 2.74
CA ALA A 99 -14.67 -41.77 2.80
C ALA A 99 -14.51 -42.41 1.43
N GLY A 100 -13.76 -43.51 1.38
CA GLY A 100 -13.52 -44.28 0.15
C GLY A 100 -12.49 -43.68 -0.81
N LYS A 101 -11.95 -42.51 -0.51
CA LYS A 101 -10.86 -41.90 -1.29
C LYS A 101 -9.49 -42.32 -0.77
N THR A 102 -8.54 -42.48 -1.67
CA THR A 102 -7.13 -42.74 -1.33
C THR A 102 -6.50 -41.50 -0.71
N ALA A 103 -6.76 -40.32 -1.30
CA ALA A 103 -6.26 -39.05 -0.80
C ALA A 103 -7.19 -37.87 -1.13
N VAL A 104 -7.11 -36.82 -0.33
CA VAL A 104 -7.74 -35.53 -0.60
C VAL A 104 -6.70 -34.41 -0.48
N LEU A 105 -6.83 -33.42 -1.33
CA LEU A 105 -6.04 -32.19 -1.22
C LEU A 105 -6.84 -31.13 -0.46
N MET A 106 -6.29 -30.66 0.67
CA MET A 106 -6.82 -29.50 1.37
C MET A 106 -6.20 -28.22 0.81
N VAL A 107 -7.02 -27.35 0.22
CA VAL A 107 -6.59 -26.06 -0.30
C VAL A 107 -6.97 -24.97 0.71
N GLU A 108 -6.00 -24.64 1.58
CA GLU A 108 -6.09 -23.63 2.62
C GLU A 108 -4.95 -22.62 2.44
N GLU A 109 -5.28 -21.37 2.11
CA GLU A 109 -4.29 -20.31 1.97
C GLU A 109 -3.89 -19.75 3.33
N GLY A 110 -2.60 -19.49 3.51
CA GLY A 110 -2.05 -18.90 4.73
C GLY A 110 -1.50 -19.93 5.71
N ALA A 111 -1.00 -19.41 6.83
CA ALA A 111 -0.42 -20.16 7.92
C ALA A 111 -1.02 -19.68 9.26
N PRO A 112 -1.20 -20.59 10.25
CA PRO A 112 -1.01 -22.05 10.18
C PRO A 112 -2.11 -22.78 9.40
N ASP A 113 -1.89 -24.05 9.19
CA ASP A 113 -2.74 -25.03 8.50
C ASP A 113 -3.88 -25.55 9.41
N TYR A 114 -4.71 -24.68 9.92
CA TYR A 114 -5.75 -24.99 10.91
C TYR A 114 -6.80 -25.99 10.41
N ILE A 115 -7.26 -25.81 9.17
CA ILE A 115 -8.32 -26.65 8.61
C ILE A 115 -7.76 -28.02 8.21
N GLU A 116 -6.56 -28.06 7.66
CA GLU A 116 -5.85 -29.32 7.36
C GLU A 116 -5.64 -30.17 8.61
N GLN A 117 -5.16 -29.56 9.71
CA GLN A 117 -5.02 -30.24 11.01
C GLN A 117 -6.36 -30.70 11.58
N ALA A 118 -7.39 -29.86 11.49
CA ALA A 118 -8.72 -30.21 11.95
C ALA A 118 -9.32 -31.35 11.12
N LEU A 119 -9.17 -31.32 9.79
CA LEU A 119 -9.60 -32.39 8.90
C LEU A 119 -8.92 -33.71 9.25
N ASN A 120 -7.61 -33.74 9.41
CA ASN A 120 -6.87 -34.92 9.87
C ASN A 120 -7.42 -35.45 11.20
N THR A 121 -7.73 -34.55 12.15
CA THR A 121 -8.30 -34.95 13.45
C THR A 121 -9.69 -35.55 13.31
N ILE A 122 -10.56 -34.95 12.47
CA ILE A 122 -11.92 -35.45 12.21
C ILE A 122 -11.86 -36.86 11.60
N LEU A 123 -11.04 -37.05 10.55
CA LEU A 123 -10.91 -38.33 9.87
C LEU A 123 -10.36 -39.42 10.82
N ARG A 124 -9.36 -39.07 11.63
CA ARG A 124 -8.78 -40.00 12.59
C ARG A 124 -9.77 -40.46 13.65
N ARG A 125 -10.60 -39.56 14.17
CA ARG A 125 -11.65 -39.88 15.15
C ARG A 125 -12.74 -40.80 14.57
N ARG A 126 -12.89 -40.84 13.27
CA ARG A 126 -13.88 -41.67 12.54
C ARG A 126 -13.28 -42.89 11.83
N ASP A 127 -11.99 -43.17 12.13
CA ASP A 127 -11.23 -44.28 11.51
C ASP A 127 -11.17 -44.25 9.97
N ILE A 128 -11.28 -43.05 9.40
CA ILE A 128 -11.13 -42.86 7.96
C ILE A 128 -9.62 -42.75 7.63
N GLN A 129 -9.16 -43.62 6.71
CA GLN A 129 -7.74 -43.73 6.36
C GLN A 129 -7.32 -42.89 5.15
N THR A 130 -8.20 -42.06 4.62
CA THR A 130 -7.92 -41.14 3.51
C THR A 130 -6.74 -40.23 3.88
N ARG A 131 -5.73 -40.21 3.04
CA ARG A 131 -4.59 -39.31 3.22
C ARG A 131 -5.00 -37.89 2.92
N VAL A 132 -4.65 -36.98 3.81
CA VAL A 132 -4.79 -35.52 3.58
C VAL A 132 -3.44 -34.96 3.13
N SER A 133 -3.40 -34.43 1.93
CA SER A 133 -2.32 -33.57 1.44
C SER A 133 -2.77 -32.12 1.51
N GLY A 134 -1.84 -31.23 1.71
CA GLY A 134 -2.11 -29.78 1.78
C GLY A 134 -0.79 -29.03 1.71
N LYS A 135 -0.22 -28.69 2.85
CA LYS A 135 1.06 -27.96 2.91
C LYS A 135 2.28 -28.79 2.53
N ASP A 136 2.13 -30.08 2.31
CA ASP A 136 3.16 -30.95 1.71
C ASP A 136 3.34 -30.71 0.21
N VAL A 137 2.31 -30.25 -0.51
CA VAL A 137 2.33 -29.92 -1.95
C VAL A 137 2.03 -28.47 -2.26
N LEU A 138 1.43 -27.74 -1.32
CA LEU A 138 1.17 -26.31 -1.39
C LEU A 138 2.06 -25.54 -0.39
N PRO A 139 2.55 -24.34 -0.70
CA PRO A 139 3.43 -23.62 0.22
C PRO A 139 2.69 -23.22 1.51
N MET A 140 3.40 -23.24 2.64
CA MET A 140 2.86 -22.84 3.94
C MET A 140 2.46 -21.37 3.96
N GLY A 141 3.19 -20.51 3.28
CA GLY A 141 2.97 -19.07 3.27
C GLY A 141 2.84 -18.50 1.86
N GLY A 142 2.40 -17.26 1.81
CA GLY A 142 2.21 -16.51 0.57
C GLY A 142 0.83 -16.69 -0.04
N GLU A 143 0.56 -15.90 -1.07
CA GLU A 143 -0.71 -15.93 -1.81
C GLU A 143 -0.75 -17.11 -2.79
N TYR A 144 -1.88 -17.79 -2.85
CA TYR A 144 -2.08 -18.91 -3.77
C TYR A 144 -2.46 -18.44 -5.17
N THR A 145 -1.47 -17.89 -5.86
CA THR A 145 -1.58 -17.46 -7.25
C THR A 145 -1.82 -18.65 -8.20
N ALA A 146 -2.26 -18.35 -9.43
CA ALA A 146 -2.53 -19.38 -10.44
C ALA A 146 -1.35 -20.35 -10.69
N PRO A 147 -0.08 -19.91 -10.79
CA PRO A 147 1.07 -20.82 -10.90
C PRO A 147 1.28 -21.71 -9.68
N VAL A 148 1.10 -21.19 -8.47
CA VAL A 148 1.21 -21.94 -7.21
C VAL A 148 0.15 -23.04 -7.17
N MET A 149 -1.09 -22.68 -7.48
CA MET A 149 -2.22 -23.61 -7.50
C MET A 149 -2.04 -24.71 -8.53
N LEU A 150 -1.64 -24.33 -9.75
CA LEU A 150 -1.38 -25.28 -10.82
C LEU A 150 -0.27 -26.30 -10.45
N LYS A 151 0.83 -25.81 -9.87
CA LYS A 151 1.93 -26.64 -9.42
C LYS A 151 1.49 -27.63 -8.33
N GLY A 152 0.84 -27.13 -7.26
CA GLY A 152 0.43 -27.96 -6.12
C GLY A 152 -0.61 -29.01 -6.50
N ILE A 153 -1.64 -28.64 -7.28
CA ILE A 153 -2.66 -29.60 -7.75
C ILE A 153 -2.03 -30.67 -8.66
N ARG A 154 -1.14 -30.27 -9.58
CA ARG A 154 -0.44 -31.22 -10.44
C ARG A 154 0.42 -32.19 -9.63
N GLU A 155 1.12 -31.71 -8.62
CA GLU A 155 1.95 -32.52 -7.74
C GLU A 155 1.09 -33.52 -6.95
N PHE A 156 0.02 -33.06 -6.33
CA PHE A 156 -0.95 -33.90 -5.65
C PHE A 156 -1.48 -35.04 -6.55
N ILE A 157 -1.94 -34.69 -7.76
CA ILE A 157 -2.48 -35.69 -8.70
C ILE A 157 -1.37 -36.66 -9.17
N SER A 158 -0.16 -36.16 -9.37
CA SER A 158 0.98 -37.00 -9.76
C SER A 158 1.35 -38.03 -8.68
N LEU A 159 1.14 -37.69 -7.41
CA LEU A 159 1.42 -38.57 -6.27
C LEU A 159 0.31 -39.60 -6.04
N HIS A 160 -0.94 -39.20 -6.18
CA HIS A 160 -2.08 -39.99 -5.72
C HIS A 160 -3.01 -40.52 -6.80
N ALA A 161 -3.02 -39.91 -8.00
CA ALA A 161 -3.94 -40.26 -9.09
C ALA A 161 -3.31 -40.00 -10.47
N ARG A 162 -2.08 -40.42 -10.68
CA ARG A 162 -1.27 -40.15 -11.88
C ARG A 162 -1.97 -40.51 -13.19
N MET A 163 -2.88 -41.52 -13.16
CA MET A 163 -3.64 -41.95 -14.34
C MET A 163 -4.53 -40.82 -14.89
N LEU A 164 -5.03 -39.92 -14.06
CA LEU A 164 -5.85 -38.79 -14.50
C LEU A 164 -5.10 -37.85 -15.44
N LEU A 165 -3.78 -37.78 -15.34
CA LEU A 165 -2.93 -36.90 -16.18
C LEU A 165 -2.47 -37.60 -17.48
N ARG A 166 -2.66 -38.92 -17.62
CA ARG A 166 -2.03 -39.71 -18.68
C ARG A 166 -2.51 -39.35 -20.09
N ASN A 167 -3.76 -38.95 -20.24
CA ASN A 167 -4.38 -38.63 -21.51
C ASN A 167 -4.69 -37.15 -21.69
N GLN A 168 -4.16 -36.33 -20.81
CA GLN A 168 -4.42 -34.90 -20.83
C GLN A 168 -3.37 -34.15 -21.70
N PRO A 169 -3.74 -33.04 -22.34
CA PRO A 169 -2.79 -32.25 -23.09
C PRO A 169 -1.68 -31.76 -22.16
N PRO A 170 -0.44 -31.68 -22.67
CA PRO A 170 0.65 -31.15 -21.87
C PRO A 170 0.35 -29.73 -21.44
N VAL A 171 0.50 -29.44 -20.14
CA VAL A 171 0.39 -28.08 -19.63
C VAL A 171 1.47 -27.23 -20.32
N PRO A 172 1.11 -26.10 -20.94
CA PRO A 172 2.08 -25.22 -21.54
C PRO A 172 3.12 -24.78 -20.50
N ASP A 173 4.37 -25.14 -20.74
CA ASP A 173 5.47 -24.68 -19.90
C ASP A 173 5.80 -23.22 -20.26
N PRO A 174 5.61 -22.25 -19.36
CA PRO A 174 5.94 -20.87 -19.64
C PRO A 174 7.46 -20.59 -19.62
N THR A 175 8.27 -21.53 -19.14
CA THR A 175 9.72 -21.36 -18.97
C THR A 175 10.44 -20.98 -20.27
N PRO A 176 10.17 -21.59 -21.43
CA PRO A 176 10.80 -21.19 -22.68
C PRO A 176 10.49 -19.74 -23.06
N VAL A 177 9.23 -19.30 -22.86
CA VAL A 177 8.82 -17.91 -23.15
C VAL A 177 9.49 -16.94 -22.19
N LEU A 178 9.50 -17.24 -20.90
CA LEU A 178 10.14 -16.38 -19.87
C LEU A 178 11.66 -16.30 -20.04
N ASN A 179 12.28 -17.33 -20.60
CA ASN A 179 13.71 -17.37 -20.87
C ASN A 179 14.11 -16.83 -22.26
N ASP A 180 13.13 -16.53 -23.12
CA ASP A 180 13.41 -15.93 -24.43
C ASP A 180 14.20 -14.61 -24.25
N PRO A 181 15.32 -14.43 -24.97
CA PRO A 181 16.11 -13.22 -24.90
C PRO A 181 15.32 -11.94 -25.18
N ARG A 182 14.29 -12.02 -26.05
CA ARG A 182 13.39 -10.90 -26.37
C ARG A 182 12.54 -10.50 -25.16
N VAL A 183 12.00 -11.48 -24.40
CA VAL A 183 11.24 -11.23 -23.17
C VAL A 183 12.14 -10.65 -22.09
N LYS A 184 13.36 -11.18 -21.94
CA LYS A 184 14.36 -10.61 -21.02
C LYS A 184 14.76 -9.18 -21.39
N ALA A 185 14.85 -8.87 -22.69
CA ALA A 185 15.11 -7.52 -23.18
C ALA A 185 13.96 -6.55 -22.85
N LEU A 186 12.70 -7.01 -22.86
CA LEU A 186 11.54 -6.20 -22.46
C LEU A 186 11.67 -5.67 -21.02
N ALA A 187 12.24 -6.44 -20.10
CA ALA A 187 12.44 -6.00 -18.72
C ALA A 187 13.36 -4.77 -18.60
N LYS A 188 14.25 -4.55 -19.58
CA LYS A 188 15.10 -3.34 -19.67
C LYS A 188 14.33 -2.14 -20.22
N VAL A 189 13.37 -2.38 -21.13
CA VAL A 189 12.55 -1.32 -21.75
C VAL A 189 11.36 -0.96 -20.87
N VAL A 190 10.78 -1.96 -20.18
CA VAL A 190 9.67 -1.80 -19.24
C VAL A 190 10.14 -2.28 -17.87
N PRO A 191 10.89 -1.45 -17.16
CA PRO A 191 11.36 -1.83 -15.82
C PRO A 191 10.19 -2.04 -14.87
N PRO A 192 10.33 -2.93 -13.88
CA PRO A 192 9.31 -3.11 -12.85
C PRO A 192 9.06 -1.77 -12.15
N ARG A 193 7.79 -1.48 -11.90
CA ARG A 193 7.40 -0.30 -11.14
C ARG A 193 7.28 -0.68 -9.68
N PRO A 194 8.25 -0.33 -8.82
CA PRO A 194 8.17 -0.63 -7.40
C PRO A 194 7.00 0.12 -6.75
N ALA A 195 6.45 -0.45 -5.71
CA ALA A 195 5.52 0.27 -4.84
C ALA A 195 6.21 1.54 -4.29
N GLY A 196 5.44 2.59 -4.08
CA GLY A 196 5.98 3.85 -3.58
C GLY A 196 4.96 4.96 -3.55
N PHE A 197 5.40 6.12 -3.09
CA PHE A 197 4.56 7.30 -3.03
C PHE A 197 4.13 7.79 -4.41
N CYS A 198 2.89 8.26 -4.51
CA CYS A 198 2.34 8.86 -5.73
C CYS A 198 3.15 10.09 -6.19
N THR A 199 3.04 10.44 -7.48
CA THR A 199 3.54 11.71 -8.00
C THR A 199 2.90 12.88 -7.25
N GLY A 200 3.73 13.76 -6.71
CA GLY A 200 3.26 14.90 -5.92
C GLY A 200 2.69 14.55 -4.55
N CYS A 201 2.95 13.37 -4.02
CA CYS A 201 2.50 12.99 -2.68
C CYS A 201 2.99 13.98 -1.61
N PRO A 202 2.11 14.49 -0.73
CA PRO A 202 2.48 15.44 0.32
C PRO A 202 3.34 14.84 1.44
N GLU A 203 3.51 13.53 1.47
CA GLU A 203 4.33 12.84 2.46
C GLU A 203 5.82 12.83 2.08
N ARG A 204 6.13 12.89 0.78
CA ARG A 204 7.53 12.91 0.31
C ARG A 204 8.38 14.01 0.93
N PRO A 205 7.94 15.28 0.98
CA PRO A 205 8.71 16.36 1.60
C PRO A 205 8.92 16.14 3.10
N ILE A 206 7.98 15.48 3.80
CA ILE A 206 8.14 15.13 5.20
C ILE A 206 9.34 14.20 5.39
N PHE A 207 9.40 13.12 4.61
CA PHE A 207 10.51 12.16 4.70
C PHE A 207 11.83 12.72 4.16
N ALA A 208 11.77 13.60 3.17
CA ALA A 208 12.95 14.37 2.76
C ALA A 208 13.51 15.22 3.91
N ALA A 209 12.66 15.94 4.63
CA ALA A 209 13.05 16.71 5.80
C ALA A 209 13.61 15.81 6.92
N MET A 210 13.01 14.64 7.16
CA MET A 210 13.54 13.66 8.11
C MET A 210 14.95 13.20 7.74
N LYS A 211 15.24 12.95 6.45
CA LYS A 211 16.60 12.61 5.99
C LYS A 211 17.59 13.73 6.18
N LEU A 212 17.17 14.97 6.03
CA LEU A 212 18.04 16.14 6.31
C LEU A 212 18.36 16.23 7.81
N VAL A 213 17.37 16.06 8.68
CA VAL A 213 17.56 16.03 10.13
C VAL A 213 18.43 14.85 10.58
N GLU A 214 18.25 13.66 9.96
CA GLU A 214 19.09 12.50 10.22
C GLU A 214 20.57 12.75 9.93
N LYS A 215 20.88 13.53 8.87
CA LYS A 215 22.26 13.95 8.57
C LYS A 215 22.85 14.86 9.64
N GLU A 216 22.03 15.69 10.28
CA GLU A 216 22.45 16.66 11.29
C GLU A 216 22.58 16.03 12.69
N LEU A 217 21.59 15.25 13.11
CA LEU A 217 21.44 14.73 14.48
C LEU A 217 21.75 13.24 14.60
N GLY A 218 22.04 12.57 13.48
CA GLY A 218 22.17 11.13 13.39
C GLY A 218 20.82 10.39 13.39
N PRO A 219 20.82 9.08 13.24
CA PRO A 219 19.59 8.28 13.13
C PRO A 219 18.79 8.31 14.43
N HIS A 220 17.48 8.33 14.27
CA HIS A 220 16.46 8.16 15.30
C HIS A 220 15.63 6.93 15.00
N HIS A 221 15.15 6.22 16.02
CA HIS A 221 14.19 5.14 15.80
C HIS A 221 12.87 5.73 15.27
N VAL A 222 12.35 5.16 14.18
CA VAL A 222 11.08 5.57 13.59
C VAL A 222 10.09 4.41 13.67
N SER A 223 8.98 4.64 14.36
CA SER A 223 7.84 3.73 14.44
C SER A 223 6.67 4.27 13.62
N ALA A 224 6.01 3.43 12.85
CA ALA A 224 4.89 3.83 12.02
C ALA A 224 3.62 3.03 12.36
N ASP A 225 2.46 3.61 12.10
CA ASP A 225 1.21 2.87 11.96
C ASP A 225 1.02 2.40 10.50
N ILE A 226 -0.14 1.82 10.18
CA ILE A 226 -0.46 1.35 8.84
C ILE A 226 -0.98 2.51 7.98
N GLY A 227 -0.27 2.84 6.90
CA GLY A 227 -0.66 3.92 5.99
C GLY A 227 0.30 4.11 4.81
N CYS A 228 0.08 5.14 4.00
CA CYS A 228 0.97 5.46 2.87
C CYS A 228 2.40 5.75 3.32
N HIS A 229 2.58 6.32 4.51
CA HIS A 229 3.89 6.63 5.08
C HIS A 229 4.79 5.40 5.27
N LEU A 230 4.25 4.17 5.25
CA LEU A 230 5.05 2.95 5.22
C LEU A 230 5.95 2.86 3.99
N PHE A 231 5.62 3.51 2.88
CA PHE A 231 6.53 3.55 1.74
C PHE A 231 7.85 4.28 2.02
N SER A 232 7.96 4.97 3.15
CA SER A 232 9.24 5.58 3.58
C SER A 232 10.34 4.58 3.90
N ILE A 233 9.99 3.30 4.16
CA ILE A 233 10.97 2.22 4.35
C ILE A 233 11.72 1.89 3.05
N LEU A 234 11.14 2.24 1.89
CA LEU A 234 11.72 1.99 0.58
C LEU A 234 12.68 3.11 0.17
N PRO A 235 13.62 2.83 -0.77
CA PRO A 235 14.43 3.89 -1.36
C PRO A 235 13.56 5.00 -1.99
N PRO A 236 14.01 6.25 -1.94
CA PRO A 236 15.31 6.71 -1.47
C PRO A 236 15.35 7.05 0.03
N PHE A 237 14.22 6.95 0.74
CA PHE A 237 14.13 7.41 2.12
C PHE A 237 14.80 6.44 3.10
N ASN A 238 14.50 5.15 3.01
CA ASN A 238 15.01 4.10 3.91
C ASN A 238 14.81 4.49 5.39
N ILE A 239 13.61 5.00 5.71
CA ILE A 239 13.19 5.44 7.04
C ILE A 239 12.18 4.45 7.58
N GLY A 240 12.45 3.86 8.73
CA GLY A 240 11.52 2.97 9.42
C GLY A 240 12.27 1.93 10.24
N GLY A 241 11.76 1.65 11.44
CA GLY A 241 12.30 0.64 12.34
C GLY A 241 11.22 -0.37 12.74
N THR A 242 10.06 0.11 13.17
CA THR A 242 8.94 -0.74 13.57
C THR A 242 7.64 -0.28 12.94
N THR A 243 6.71 -1.23 12.77
CA THR A 243 5.35 -0.96 12.30
C THR A 243 4.36 -1.65 13.24
N MET A 244 3.38 -0.90 13.73
CA MET A 244 2.28 -1.41 14.55
C MET A 244 0.94 -1.15 13.87
N GLY A 245 -0.13 -1.71 14.44
CA GLY A 245 -1.49 -1.58 13.92
C GLY A 245 -1.95 -0.13 13.72
N TYR A 246 -3.04 0.03 13.00
CA TYR A 246 -3.60 1.32 12.57
C TYR A 246 -3.83 2.27 13.75
N GLY A 247 -3.13 3.39 13.77
CA GLY A 247 -3.12 4.37 14.87
C GLY A 247 -2.20 4.03 16.04
N LEU A 248 -1.40 2.94 16.00
CA LEU A 248 -0.59 2.45 17.11
C LEU A 248 0.93 2.69 16.97
N GLY A 249 1.39 3.41 15.94
CA GLY A 249 2.81 3.77 15.79
C GLY A 249 3.42 4.40 17.05
N PRO A 250 2.79 5.40 17.67
CA PRO A 250 3.29 6.00 18.90
C PRO A 250 3.38 5.05 20.09
N ALA A 251 2.50 4.04 20.17
CA ALA A 251 2.57 3.05 21.24
C ALA A 251 3.85 2.21 21.17
N SER A 252 4.26 1.78 19.96
CA SER A 252 5.52 1.06 19.78
C SER A 252 6.76 1.94 19.95
N ALA A 253 6.67 3.22 19.55
CA ALA A 253 7.78 4.17 19.67
C ALA A 253 8.22 4.37 21.12
N SER A 254 7.32 4.22 22.09
CA SER A 254 7.60 4.43 23.51
C SER A 254 8.68 3.50 24.05
N ALA A 255 8.75 2.26 23.57
CA ALA A 255 9.75 1.29 23.97
C ALA A 255 11.18 1.76 23.68
N PHE A 256 11.37 2.52 22.60
CA PHE A 256 12.68 2.98 22.14
C PHE A 256 13.12 4.32 22.75
N ASN A 257 12.26 4.99 23.50
CA ASN A 257 12.64 6.20 24.23
C ASN A 257 13.47 5.90 25.48
N VAL A 258 13.38 4.67 26.01
CA VAL A 258 13.98 4.28 27.29
C VAL A 258 15.48 3.95 27.13
N GLU A 259 15.87 3.35 26.01
CA GLU A 259 17.21 2.78 25.85
C GLU A 259 18.22 3.69 25.13
N ALA A 260 17.79 4.56 24.26
CA ALA A 260 18.69 5.18 23.27
C ALA A 260 19.24 6.57 23.65
N GLY A 261 18.80 7.18 24.74
CA GLY A 261 19.16 8.59 25.08
C GLY A 261 18.71 9.62 24.03
N LYS A 262 17.99 9.17 22.98
CA LYS A 262 17.44 9.98 21.90
C LYS A 262 15.93 9.78 21.81
N ARG A 263 15.20 10.83 21.44
CA ARG A 263 13.76 10.72 21.19
C ARG A 263 13.50 9.85 19.96
N SER A 264 12.55 8.93 20.06
CA SER A 264 11.98 8.24 18.90
C SER A 264 11.02 9.15 18.15
N ILE A 265 10.79 8.84 16.87
CA ILE A 265 9.80 9.51 16.04
C ILE A 265 8.70 8.48 15.73
N ALA A 266 7.46 8.80 16.06
CA ALA A 266 6.30 8.03 15.62
C ALA A 266 5.63 8.73 14.46
N VAL A 267 5.34 8.01 13.38
CA VAL A 267 4.61 8.53 12.21
C VAL A 267 3.24 7.88 12.15
N MET A 268 2.19 8.69 12.05
CA MET A 268 0.81 8.23 12.04
C MET A 268 0.00 9.03 11.02
N GLY A 269 -0.81 8.33 10.21
CA GLY A 269 -1.77 8.99 9.32
C GLY A 269 -2.98 9.55 10.08
N ASP A 270 -3.65 10.55 9.48
CA ASP A 270 -4.87 11.15 10.00
C ASP A 270 -6.02 10.13 10.16
N GLY A 271 -6.12 9.17 9.25
CA GLY A 271 -7.05 8.05 9.37
C GLY A 271 -6.78 7.21 10.61
N GLY A 272 -5.52 6.80 10.84
CA GLY A 272 -5.10 6.07 12.05
C GLY A 272 -5.31 6.89 13.31
N PHE A 273 -5.02 8.19 13.26
CA PHE A 273 -5.26 9.12 14.36
C PHE A 273 -6.73 9.12 14.82
N TRP A 274 -7.67 9.30 13.90
CA TRP A 274 -9.09 9.34 14.24
C TRP A 274 -9.70 7.98 14.56
N HIS A 275 -9.15 6.91 13.99
CA HIS A 275 -9.64 5.56 14.26
C HIS A 275 -9.35 5.11 15.69
N ASN A 276 -8.10 5.26 16.11
CA ASN A 276 -7.63 4.72 17.38
C ASN A 276 -6.53 5.59 18.02
N GLY A 277 -5.72 6.28 17.20
CA GLY A 277 -4.49 6.92 17.62
C GLY A 277 -4.66 8.02 18.66
N LEU A 278 -5.76 8.79 18.63
CA LEU A 278 -5.97 9.87 19.59
C LEU A 278 -5.97 9.35 21.04
N ALA A 279 -6.73 8.32 21.33
CA ALA A 279 -6.85 7.77 22.68
C ALA A 279 -5.72 6.76 23.00
N SER A 280 -5.56 5.75 22.14
CA SER A 280 -4.66 4.62 22.41
C SER A 280 -3.19 4.94 22.23
N SER A 281 -2.84 6.02 21.54
CA SER A 281 -1.46 6.43 21.32
C SER A 281 -1.15 7.78 21.95
N VAL A 282 -1.78 8.88 21.48
CA VAL A 282 -1.47 10.23 21.98
C VAL A 282 -1.88 10.38 23.44
N GLY A 283 -3.09 9.93 23.80
CA GLY A 283 -3.57 9.99 25.18
C GLY A 283 -2.70 9.18 26.14
N ASN A 284 -2.30 7.96 25.73
CA ASN A 284 -1.38 7.15 26.53
C ASN A 284 0.02 7.76 26.62
N ALA A 285 0.51 8.43 25.56
CA ALA A 285 1.77 9.14 25.61
C ALA A 285 1.74 10.29 26.64
N VAL A 286 0.64 11.04 26.71
CA VAL A 286 0.43 12.08 27.73
C VAL A 286 0.35 11.46 29.12
N PHE A 287 -0.47 10.43 29.30
CA PHE A 287 -0.68 9.76 30.59
C PHE A 287 0.64 9.19 31.15
N ASN A 288 1.43 8.54 30.30
CA ASN A 288 2.72 7.94 30.68
C ASN A 288 3.90 8.93 30.62
N LYS A 289 3.66 10.21 30.35
CA LYS A 289 4.70 11.26 30.25
C LYS A 289 5.85 10.89 29.28
N GLN A 290 5.50 10.24 28.18
CA GLN A 290 6.49 9.81 27.17
C GLN A 290 7.15 11.02 26.50
N ASP A 291 8.47 10.97 26.35
CA ASP A 291 9.27 12.06 25.76
C ASP A 291 9.71 11.70 24.32
N GLY A 292 8.76 11.56 23.41
CA GLY A 292 8.98 11.27 22.00
C GLY A 292 8.34 12.29 21.07
N VAL A 293 8.59 12.16 19.78
CA VAL A 293 7.98 12.97 18.72
C VAL A 293 6.91 12.18 18.02
N ILE A 294 5.70 12.71 17.94
CA ILE A 294 4.57 12.14 17.20
C ILE A 294 4.27 13.04 16.01
N LEU A 295 4.49 12.52 14.81
CA LEU A 295 4.22 13.18 13.55
C LEU A 295 2.90 12.66 12.98
N VAL A 296 1.87 13.51 12.97
CA VAL A 296 0.58 13.19 12.36
C VAL A 296 0.54 13.77 10.95
N VAL A 297 0.43 12.88 9.97
CA VAL A 297 0.29 13.24 8.56
C VAL A 297 -1.20 13.46 8.25
N ASP A 298 -1.60 14.73 8.16
CA ASP A 298 -2.99 15.13 7.89
C ASP A 298 -3.19 15.40 6.41
N ASN A 299 -3.54 14.36 5.66
CA ASN A 299 -3.80 14.46 4.23
C ASN A 299 -5.29 14.49 3.88
N TYR A 300 -6.16 14.62 4.89
CA TYR A 300 -7.61 14.77 4.86
C TYR A 300 -8.39 13.52 4.42
N TYR A 301 -7.76 12.37 4.33
CA TYR A 301 -8.38 11.13 3.91
C TYR A 301 -7.66 9.92 4.51
N SER A 302 -8.39 8.85 4.78
CA SER A 302 -7.76 7.53 4.92
C SER A 302 -7.27 7.08 3.52
N ALA A 303 -6.08 7.59 3.12
CA ALA A 303 -5.62 7.58 1.74
C ALA A 303 -5.21 6.18 1.25
N ALA A 304 -4.54 5.40 2.09
CA ALA A 304 -4.00 4.08 1.73
C ALA A 304 -5.07 3.06 1.37
N THR A 305 -6.27 3.19 1.94
CA THR A 305 -7.40 2.28 1.74
C THR A 305 -8.40 2.75 0.70
N GLY A 306 -8.06 3.78 -0.09
CA GLY A 306 -8.88 4.26 -1.21
C GLY A 306 -9.36 5.70 -1.10
N GLY A 307 -9.03 6.42 -0.05
CA GLY A 307 -9.37 7.82 0.15
C GLY A 307 -10.73 8.03 0.79
N GLN A 308 -11.04 7.27 1.83
CA GLN A 308 -12.26 7.44 2.60
C GLN A 308 -12.23 8.75 3.42
N ASP A 309 -13.41 9.36 3.57
CA ASP A 309 -13.60 10.52 4.44
C ASP A 309 -13.39 10.15 5.91
N ILE A 310 -12.73 11.03 6.65
CA ILE A 310 -12.45 10.95 8.08
C ILE A 310 -12.92 12.21 8.80
N MET A 311 -12.80 12.27 10.10
CA MET A 311 -13.32 13.39 10.92
C MET A 311 -12.66 14.75 10.56
N SER A 312 -11.41 14.78 10.11
CA SER A 312 -10.74 16.00 9.62
C SER A 312 -10.92 16.28 8.13
N SER A 313 -11.65 15.43 7.39
CA SER A 313 -11.88 15.64 5.96
C SER A 313 -12.61 16.93 5.68
N ARG A 314 -12.13 17.62 4.64
CA ARG A 314 -12.84 18.74 4.00
C ARG A 314 -13.92 18.25 3.05
N ALA A 315 -14.60 17.18 3.42
CA ALA A 315 -15.43 16.35 2.57
C ALA A 315 -16.37 17.15 1.66
N LEU A 316 -16.52 16.66 0.43
CA LEU A 316 -17.54 17.12 -0.51
C LEU A 316 -18.94 16.71 -0.05
N ASN A 317 -19.05 15.68 0.81
CA ASN A 317 -20.31 15.22 1.36
C ASN A 317 -20.69 16.07 2.58
N SER A 318 -21.65 16.96 2.41
CA SER A 318 -22.13 17.86 3.45
C SER A 318 -22.68 17.14 4.69
N ARG A 319 -23.19 15.91 4.57
CA ARG A 319 -23.73 15.12 5.68
C ARG A 319 -22.64 14.52 6.59
N ARG A 320 -21.42 14.36 6.08
CA ARG A 320 -20.28 13.77 6.81
C ARG A 320 -19.16 14.75 7.10
N LYS A 321 -19.36 16.02 6.76
CA LYS A 321 -18.33 17.05 6.94
C LYS A 321 -18.33 17.51 8.40
N THR A 322 -17.36 17.06 9.17
CA THR A 322 -17.12 17.57 10.53
C THR A 322 -15.98 18.55 10.59
N ASN A 323 -14.96 18.41 9.72
CA ASN A 323 -13.79 19.26 9.64
C ASN A 323 -13.10 19.48 11.01
N ASN A 324 -13.04 18.42 11.81
CA ASN A 324 -12.45 18.46 13.14
C ASN A 324 -10.95 18.67 13.06
N SER A 325 -10.45 19.59 13.87
CA SER A 325 -9.02 19.91 13.92
C SER A 325 -8.25 18.90 14.76
N ILE A 326 -7.26 18.23 14.16
CA ILE A 326 -6.33 17.36 14.88
C ILE A 326 -5.58 18.14 15.96
N VAL A 327 -5.14 19.38 15.65
CA VAL A 327 -4.45 20.27 16.63
C VAL A 327 -5.31 20.53 17.86
N LYS A 328 -6.61 20.79 17.69
CA LYS A 328 -7.52 20.99 18.82
C LYS A 328 -7.69 19.70 19.62
N ALA A 329 -7.79 18.56 18.95
CA ALA A 329 -7.96 17.27 19.61
C ALA A 329 -6.74 16.90 20.47
N VAL A 330 -5.51 17.04 19.92
CA VAL A 330 -4.30 16.73 20.69
C VAL A 330 -4.06 17.68 21.84
N LYS A 331 -4.37 18.97 21.70
CA LYS A 331 -4.36 19.94 22.82
C LYS A 331 -5.39 19.58 23.85
N GLY A 332 -6.60 19.18 23.44
CA GLY A 332 -7.69 18.78 24.33
C GLY A 332 -7.38 17.56 25.19
N ILE A 333 -6.51 16.66 24.74
CA ILE A 333 -6.06 15.48 25.50
C ILE A 333 -4.81 15.78 26.37
N GLY A 334 -4.29 17.01 26.35
CA GLY A 334 -3.23 17.46 27.25
C GLY A 334 -1.83 17.50 26.64
N VAL A 335 -1.69 17.49 25.32
CA VAL A 335 -0.38 17.73 24.68
C VAL A 335 -0.05 19.23 24.74
N GLU A 336 1.06 19.58 25.39
CA GLU A 336 1.50 20.97 25.56
C GLU A 336 2.31 21.45 24.35
N TRP A 337 3.26 20.64 23.86
CA TRP A 337 4.08 20.98 22.71
C TRP A 337 3.41 20.50 21.41
N VAL A 338 2.81 21.43 20.68
CA VAL A 338 2.15 21.17 19.40
C VAL A 338 2.61 22.18 18.36
N ARG A 339 3.01 21.68 17.18
CA ARG A 339 3.32 22.49 16.01
C ARG A 339 2.46 22.07 14.83
N GLN A 340 2.00 23.05 14.06
CA GLN A 340 1.24 22.81 12.82
C GLN A 340 2.02 23.29 11.62
N ILE A 341 2.07 22.48 10.59
CA ILE A 341 2.63 22.79 9.28
C ILE A 341 1.50 22.68 8.26
N ASP A 342 1.06 23.83 7.72
CA ASP A 342 -0.11 23.91 6.83
C ASP A 342 0.20 23.51 5.38
N ARG A 343 1.49 23.41 5.04
CA ARG A 343 1.97 23.03 3.72
C ARG A 343 3.22 22.16 3.87
N THR A 344 3.04 20.85 3.70
CA THR A 344 4.16 19.88 3.85
C THR A 344 5.28 20.08 2.83
N TYR A 345 4.99 20.74 1.69
CA TYR A 345 6.00 21.05 0.67
C TYR A 345 7.02 22.12 1.09
N ASP A 346 6.82 22.80 2.19
CA ASP A 346 7.83 23.66 2.82
C ASP A 346 8.81 22.78 3.62
N VAL A 347 9.80 22.24 2.90
CA VAL A 347 10.77 21.28 3.44
C VAL A 347 11.64 21.90 4.51
N THR A 348 12.03 23.16 4.36
CA THR A 348 12.84 23.91 5.33
C THR A 348 12.11 24.04 6.66
N LYS A 349 10.85 24.50 6.62
CA LYS A 349 10.02 24.61 7.84
C LYS A 349 9.80 23.25 8.50
N MET A 350 9.58 22.21 7.70
CA MET A 350 9.42 20.84 8.21
C MET A 350 10.68 20.35 8.91
N ARG A 351 11.85 20.53 8.30
CA ARG A 351 13.16 20.20 8.87
C ARG A 351 13.40 20.92 10.20
N ASP A 352 13.19 22.22 10.21
CA ASP A 352 13.46 23.06 11.39
C ASP A 352 12.51 22.70 12.55
N THR A 353 11.23 22.42 12.25
CA THR A 353 10.24 21.95 13.24
C THR A 353 10.61 20.58 13.81
N LEU A 354 11.06 19.64 12.97
CA LEU A 354 11.53 18.34 13.42
C LEU A 354 12.77 18.47 14.30
N ARG A 355 13.72 19.31 13.91
CA ARG A 355 14.92 19.60 14.71
C ARG A 355 14.53 20.17 16.07
N GLU A 356 13.62 21.17 16.12
CA GLU A 356 13.09 21.73 17.37
C GLU A 356 12.49 20.63 18.25
N ALA A 357 11.62 19.79 17.70
CA ALA A 357 10.97 18.71 18.45
C ALA A 357 11.95 17.70 19.04
N LEU A 358 13.03 17.39 18.31
CA LEU A 358 14.02 16.43 18.75
C LEU A 358 15.01 17.00 19.78
N THR A 359 15.25 18.30 19.76
CA THR A 359 16.31 18.97 20.59
C THR A 359 15.77 19.80 21.74
N THR A 360 14.49 20.15 21.78
CA THR A 360 13.89 20.95 22.88
C THR A 360 14.11 20.29 24.23
N LYS A 361 14.28 21.10 25.27
CA LYS A 361 14.40 20.66 26.66
C LYS A 361 13.04 20.35 27.30
N GLU A 362 11.95 20.76 26.68
CA GLU A 362 10.60 20.46 27.19
C GLU A 362 10.37 18.95 27.25
N LYS A 363 9.72 18.49 28.30
CA LYS A 363 9.37 17.07 28.52
C LYS A 363 7.96 16.77 28.02
N GLY A 364 7.65 15.48 27.90
CA GLY A 364 6.35 15.02 27.40
C GLY A 364 6.30 14.85 25.87
N PRO A 365 5.19 14.39 25.31
CA PRO A 365 5.05 14.15 23.87
C PRO A 365 5.05 15.45 23.08
N LYS A 366 5.81 15.47 21.98
CA LYS A 366 5.85 16.54 20.98
C LYS A 366 5.00 16.11 19.81
N VAL A 367 3.97 16.86 19.47
CA VAL A 367 3.10 16.54 18.34
C VAL A 367 3.29 17.55 17.22
N ILE A 368 3.65 17.05 16.04
CA ILE A 368 3.71 17.81 14.79
C ILE A 368 2.54 17.35 13.92
N VAL A 369 1.67 18.29 13.54
CA VAL A 369 0.57 18.02 12.58
C VAL A 369 0.97 18.61 11.24
N ALA A 370 1.27 17.74 10.28
CA ALA A 370 1.74 18.13 8.95
C ALA A 370 0.60 17.96 7.93
N SER A 371 0.02 19.09 7.50
CA SER A 371 -1.22 19.12 6.71
C SER A 371 -0.96 19.46 5.25
N SER A 372 -1.39 18.61 4.34
CA SER A 372 -1.52 18.89 2.89
C SER A 372 -2.41 17.82 2.23
N GLU A 373 -3.30 18.27 1.34
CA GLU A 373 -4.27 17.36 0.67
C GLU A 373 -3.59 16.21 -0.07
N CYS A 374 -4.10 14.99 0.09
CA CYS A 374 -3.69 13.83 -0.67
C CYS A 374 -3.75 14.11 -2.18
N MET A 375 -2.59 14.04 -2.86
CA MET A 375 -2.49 14.39 -4.28
C MET A 375 -3.29 13.45 -5.18
N LEU A 376 -3.38 12.17 -4.83
CA LEU A 376 -4.18 11.21 -5.60
C LEU A 376 -5.66 11.59 -5.60
N ASN A 377 -6.22 11.89 -4.43
CA ASN A 377 -7.61 12.33 -4.31
C ASN A 377 -7.84 13.70 -4.99
N LYS A 378 -6.90 14.62 -4.85
CA LYS A 378 -6.93 15.89 -5.57
C LYS A 378 -6.97 15.67 -7.09
N GLN A 379 -6.11 14.81 -7.62
CA GLN A 379 -6.08 14.52 -9.06
C GLN A 379 -7.37 13.81 -9.54
N ARG A 380 -7.92 12.88 -8.76
CA ARG A 380 -9.21 12.24 -9.08
C ARG A 380 -10.34 13.27 -9.24
N ARG A 381 -10.33 14.33 -8.46
CA ARG A 381 -11.31 15.42 -8.50
C ARG A 381 -11.01 16.44 -9.61
N VAL A 382 -9.77 16.89 -9.72
CA VAL A 382 -9.38 18.02 -10.58
C VAL A 382 -9.14 17.60 -12.04
N ARG A 383 -8.57 16.40 -12.28
CA ARG A 383 -8.24 15.96 -13.64
C ARG A 383 -9.44 15.85 -14.58
N PRO A 384 -10.60 15.28 -14.20
CA PRO A 384 -11.77 15.25 -15.06
C PRO A 384 -12.27 16.65 -15.42
N GLN A 385 -12.28 17.59 -14.45
CA GLN A 385 -12.69 18.97 -14.67
C GLN A 385 -11.76 19.69 -15.65
N PHE A 386 -10.44 19.51 -15.47
CA PHE A 386 -9.42 20.02 -16.38
C PHE A 386 -9.59 19.48 -17.79
N LEU A 387 -9.75 18.16 -17.95
CA LEU A 387 -9.93 17.53 -19.27
C LEU A 387 -11.20 18.01 -19.95
N LYS A 388 -12.29 18.17 -19.20
CA LYS A 388 -13.54 18.72 -19.70
C LYS A 388 -13.35 20.16 -20.18
N ALA A 389 -12.78 21.01 -19.37
CA ALA A 389 -12.53 22.42 -19.72
C ALA A 389 -11.64 22.55 -20.98
N VAL A 390 -10.60 21.72 -21.08
CA VAL A 390 -9.76 21.68 -22.30
C VAL A 390 -10.53 21.25 -23.53
N LYS A 391 -11.38 20.19 -23.39
CA LYS A 391 -12.24 19.70 -24.48
C LYS A 391 -13.27 20.73 -24.92
N ASP A 392 -13.82 21.48 -23.96
CA ASP A 392 -14.81 22.53 -24.21
C ASP A 392 -14.17 23.83 -24.77
N GLY A 393 -12.87 23.81 -25.12
CA GLY A 393 -12.16 24.96 -25.69
C GLY A 393 -11.85 26.07 -24.69
N GLN A 394 -12.08 25.88 -23.39
CA GLN A 394 -11.81 26.88 -22.37
C GLN A 394 -10.30 27.08 -22.18
N ARG A 395 -9.89 28.33 -21.98
CA ARG A 395 -8.49 28.65 -21.62
C ARG A 395 -8.16 28.11 -20.24
N VAL A 396 -7.23 27.19 -20.14
CA VAL A 396 -6.77 26.64 -18.87
C VAL A 396 -5.25 26.73 -18.74
N VAL A 397 -4.81 27.21 -17.59
CA VAL A 397 -3.37 27.29 -17.25
C VAL A 397 -3.01 26.15 -16.32
N LYS A 398 -1.99 25.37 -16.67
CA LYS A 398 -1.47 24.27 -15.85
C LYS A 398 -0.02 24.53 -15.49
N GLN A 399 0.23 24.66 -14.20
CA GLN A 399 1.59 24.79 -13.66
C GLN A 399 2.39 23.52 -13.85
N ARG A 400 3.64 23.66 -14.26
CA ARG A 400 4.64 22.61 -14.38
C ARG A 400 5.97 23.11 -13.82
N PHE A 401 6.86 22.17 -13.51
CA PHE A 401 8.23 22.45 -13.17
C PHE A 401 9.15 21.84 -14.23
N GLY A 402 10.28 22.47 -14.42
CA GLY A 402 11.35 21.99 -15.29
C GLY A 402 12.71 22.20 -14.62
N VAL A 403 13.73 21.64 -15.21
CA VAL A 403 15.13 21.80 -14.78
C VAL A 403 15.87 22.51 -15.90
N ASP A 404 16.61 23.55 -15.53
CA ASP A 404 17.54 24.22 -16.43
C ASP A 404 18.80 23.36 -16.54
N GLU A 405 19.03 22.83 -17.74
CA GLU A 405 20.13 21.92 -18.02
C GLU A 405 21.48 22.61 -17.93
N ASP A 406 21.55 23.92 -18.28
CA ASP A 406 22.79 24.69 -18.23
C ASP A 406 23.26 24.93 -16.78
N VAL A 407 22.31 25.00 -15.85
CA VAL A 407 22.56 25.27 -14.44
C VAL A 407 22.66 24.00 -13.57
N CYS A 408 22.10 22.90 -14.05
CA CYS A 408 22.11 21.64 -13.32
C CYS A 408 23.53 21.06 -13.19
N THR A 409 23.96 20.82 -11.95
CA THR A 409 25.32 20.31 -11.65
C THR A 409 25.42 18.77 -11.71
N GLY A 410 24.31 18.05 -11.84
CA GLY A 410 24.31 16.58 -11.88
C GLY A 410 24.47 15.91 -10.53
N ASP A 411 24.43 16.61 -9.40
CA ASP A 411 24.53 16.00 -8.07
C ASP A 411 23.33 15.13 -7.69
N HIS A 412 22.18 15.37 -8.32
CA HIS A 412 20.92 14.64 -8.15
C HIS A 412 20.35 14.57 -6.72
N ALA A 413 20.68 15.50 -5.83
CA ALA A 413 20.07 15.60 -4.52
C ALA A 413 18.53 15.67 -4.60
N CYS A 414 18.00 16.35 -5.64
CA CYS A 414 16.57 16.41 -5.94
C CYS A 414 15.95 15.02 -6.14
N ILE A 415 16.63 14.08 -6.81
CA ILE A 415 16.16 12.73 -7.04
C ILE A 415 16.29 11.89 -5.77
N ARG A 416 17.49 11.88 -5.18
CA ARG A 416 17.81 11.06 -4.00
C ARG A 416 16.97 11.41 -2.77
N LEU A 417 16.53 12.65 -2.63
CA LEU A 417 15.77 13.11 -1.46
C LEU A 417 14.27 13.21 -1.72
N SER A 418 13.82 13.54 -2.95
CA SER A 418 12.39 13.65 -3.22
C SER A 418 11.73 12.32 -3.59
N GLY A 419 12.49 11.41 -4.20
CA GLY A 419 11.97 10.13 -4.72
C GLY A 419 10.80 10.30 -5.70
N CYS A 420 10.68 11.43 -6.39
CA CYS A 420 9.53 11.72 -7.25
C CYS A 420 9.54 10.84 -8.52
N PRO A 421 8.43 10.11 -8.84
CA PRO A 421 8.40 9.25 -10.03
C PRO A 421 8.49 10.01 -11.35
N SER A 422 8.18 11.32 -11.37
CA SER A 422 8.28 12.17 -12.57
C SER A 422 9.66 12.79 -12.75
N LEU A 423 10.57 12.56 -11.82
CA LEU A 423 11.92 13.11 -11.84
C LEU A 423 12.89 11.99 -12.18
N SER A 424 13.64 12.17 -13.26
CA SER A 424 14.59 11.20 -13.81
C SER A 424 15.89 11.90 -14.21
N VAL A 425 16.79 11.16 -14.82
CA VAL A 425 18.01 11.70 -15.40
C VAL A 425 17.90 11.75 -16.93
N LYS A 426 18.59 12.70 -17.55
CA LYS A 426 18.69 12.87 -18.97
C LYS A 426 20.16 13.14 -19.32
N GLN A 427 20.69 12.51 -20.36
CA GLN A 427 21.97 12.89 -20.92
C GLN A 427 21.84 14.26 -21.58
N THR A 428 22.84 15.10 -21.43
CA THR A 428 22.93 16.41 -22.09
C THR A 428 23.73 16.28 -23.40
N ASP A 429 23.44 17.16 -24.34
CA ASP A 429 24.21 17.26 -25.56
C ASP A 429 25.48 18.15 -25.42
N ASP A 430 25.70 18.72 -24.24
CA ASP A 430 26.86 19.54 -23.89
C ASP A 430 28.09 18.62 -23.69
N PRO A 431 29.11 18.69 -24.55
CA PRO A 431 30.31 17.85 -24.48
C PRO A 431 31.18 18.15 -23.23
N LEU A 432 30.92 19.25 -22.53
CA LEU A 432 31.61 19.62 -21.28
C LEU A 432 30.92 19.10 -20.02
N LYS A 433 29.80 18.40 -20.18
CA LYS A 433 29.04 17.80 -19.05
C LYS A 433 29.08 16.29 -19.15
N ASP A 434 29.91 15.66 -18.33
CA ASP A 434 30.01 14.21 -18.22
C ASP A 434 28.83 13.59 -17.46
N ASP A 435 28.29 14.31 -16.45
CA ASP A 435 27.19 13.85 -15.62
C ASP A 435 25.82 14.13 -16.25
N PRO A 436 24.88 13.17 -16.19
CA PRO A 436 23.52 13.41 -16.65
C PRO A 436 22.84 14.48 -15.81
N VAL A 437 21.95 15.25 -16.41
CA VAL A 437 21.15 16.28 -15.74
C VAL A 437 19.80 15.75 -15.26
N ALA A 438 19.22 16.37 -14.23
CA ALA A 438 17.88 16.02 -13.81
C ALA A 438 16.85 16.45 -14.87
N ALA A 439 15.81 15.65 -15.07
CA ALA A 439 14.73 15.91 -16.02
C ALA A 439 13.37 15.59 -15.40
N ILE A 440 12.36 16.36 -15.79
CA ILE A 440 10.98 16.16 -15.31
C ILE A 440 10.10 15.72 -16.48
N ASP A 441 9.44 14.58 -16.36
CA ASP A 441 8.54 14.05 -17.38
C ASP A 441 7.13 14.67 -17.35
N ASN A 442 6.28 14.29 -18.31
CA ASN A 442 4.93 14.80 -18.46
C ASN A 442 3.93 14.31 -17.40
N SER A 443 4.30 13.36 -16.53
CA SER A 443 3.48 12.90 -15.40
C SER A 443 3.50 13.88 -14.22
N CYS A 444 4.36 14.90 -14.26
CA CYS A 444 4.45 15.96 -13.25
C CYS A 444 3.09 16.62 -12.99
N VAL A 445 2.73 16.77 -11.72
CA VAL A 445 1.48 17.40 -11.27
C VAL A 445 1.66 18.83 -10.80
N GLY A 446 2.87 19.39 -10.89
CA GLY A 446 3.15 20.80 -10.56
C GLY A 446 3.17 21.09 -9.07
N CYS A 447 3.54 20.15 -8.19
CA CYS A 447 3.55 20.36 -6.74
C CYS A 447 4.75 21.18 -6.22
N GLY A 448 5.87 21.20 -6.95
CA GLY A 448 7.10 21.92 -6.59
C GLY A 448 8.03 21.17 -5.63
N ASN A 449 7.68 20.00 -5.14
CA ASN A 449 8.45 19.27 -4.14
C ASN A 449 9.93 19.09 -4.50
N CYS A 450 10.22 18.79 -5.76
CA CYS A 450 11.60 18.57 -6.23
C CYS A 450 12.48 19.82 -6.05
N GLY A 451 11.95 21.00 -6.38
CA GLY A 451 12.64 22.27 -6.16
C GLY A 451 12.82 22.60 -4.68
N GLU A 452 11.77 22.46 -3.88
CA GLU A 452 11.81 22.71 -2.43
C GLU A 452 12.83 21.81 -1.70
N VAL A 453 12.83 20.51 -2.07
CA VAL A 453 13.80 19.55 -1.50
C VAL A 453 15.23 19.91 -1.91
N SER A 454 15.44 20.27 -3.16
CA SER A 454 16.74 20.61 -3.71
C SER A 454 17.29 21.91 -3.12
N GLU A 455 16.43 22.89 -2.93
CA GLU A 455 16.75 24.15 -2.25
C GLU A 455 17.16 23.90 -0.80
N ALA A 456 16.35 23.15 -0.04
CA ALA A 456 16.62 22.85 1.37
C ALA A 456 17.89 22.03 1.59
N ALA A 457 18.30 21.20 0.61
CA ALA A 457 19.45 20.32 0.72
C ALA A 457 20.77 20.96 0.26
N VAL A 458 20.76 21.68 -0.87
CA VAL A 458 21.97 22.12 -1.57
C VAL A 458 21.84 23.51 -2.21
N LEU A 459 20.78 24.26 -1.93
CA LEU A 459 20.50 25.57 -2.52
C LEU A 459 20.52 25.55 -4.06
N CYS A 460 19.93 24.53 -4.66
CA CYS A 460 19.98 24.30 -6.10
C CYS A 460 19.12 25.30 -6.89
N PRO A 461 19.69 26.08 -7.80
CA PRO A 461 18.96 27.09 -8.57
C PRO A 461 18.36 26.57 -9.88
N SER A 462 18.51 25.27 -10.20
CA SER A 462 18.19 24.74 -11.53
C SER A 462 16.69 24.59 -11.79
N PHE A 463 15.84 24.60 -10.76
CA PHE A 463 14.41 24.40 -10.94
C PHE A 463 13.69 25.69 -11.36
N TYR A 464 12.89 25.61 -12.40
CA TYR A 464 12.03 26.70 -12.82
C TYR A 464 10.56 26.25 -12.91
N ARG A 465 9.66 27.22 -12.77
CA ARG A 465 8.22 27.03 -12.97
C ARG A 465 7.82 27.50 -14.36
N ALA A 466 7.03 26.69 -15.05
CA ALA A 466 6.41 27.05 -16.33
C ALA A 466 4.90 26.90 -16.24
N ASP A 467 4.16 27.87 -16.81
CA ASP A 467 2.72 27.83 -16.93
C ASP A 467 2.35 27.41 -18.37
N ILE A 468 1.83 26.19 -18.51
CA ILE A 468 1.39 25.65 -19.80
C ILE A 468 -0.06 26.08 -20.02
N ILE A 469 -0.29 26.86 -21.08
CA ILE A 469 -1.60 27.38 -21.45
C ILE A 469 -2.23 26.45 -22.49
N HIS A 470 -3.35 25.82 -22.11
CA HIS A 470 -4.20 25.07 -23.04
C HIS A 470 -5.28 26.00 -23.58
N ASN A 471 -5.61 25.87 -24.88
CA ASN A 471 -6.54 26.74 -25.60
C ASN A 471 -6.20 28.24 -25.45
N PRO A 472 -4.98 28.66 -25.89
CA PRO A 472 -4.53 30.04 -25.72
C PRO A 472 -5.43 31.00 -26.50
N ASN A 473 -5.79 32.14 -25.87
CA ASN A 473 -6.49 33.21 -26.52
C ASN A 473 -5.57 34.05 -27.43
N TRP A 474 -6.10 35.07 -28.09
CA TRP A 474 -5.30 35.90 -29.00
C TRP A 474 -4.20 36.67 -28.28
N TRP A 475 -4.43 37.14 -27.06
CA TRP A 475 -3.44 37.81 -26.26
C TRP A 475 -2.28 36.90 -25.88
N ASP A 476 -2.56 35.64 -25.46
CA ASP A 476 -1.53 34.67 -25.15
C ASP A 476 -0.61 34.45 -26.36
N ARG A 477 -1.21 34.39 -27.57
CA ARG A 477 -0.45 34.20 -28.84
C ARG A 477 0.41 35.40 -29.18
N VAL A 478 -0.10 36.64 -28.95
CA VAL A 478 0.67 37.88 -29.18
C VAL A 478 1.83 37.95 -28.20
N VAL A 479 1.56 37.75 -26.91
CA VAL A 479 2.59 37.77 -25.87
C VAL A 479 3.65 36.71 -26.11
N HIS A 480 3.25 35.48 -26.51
CA HIS A 480 4.16 34.42 -26.84
C HIS A 480 5.08 34.77 -28.03
N ARG A 481 4.52 35.35 -29.10
CA ARG A 481 5.31 35.79 -30.26
C ARG A 481 6.30 36.90 -29.88
N ALA A 482 5.85 37.89 -29.13
CA ALA A 482 6.71 38.99 -28.69
C ALA A 482 7.88 38.49 -27.81
N ARG A 483 7.56 37.65 -26.80
CA ARG A 483 8.57 37.02 -25.94
C ARG A 483 9.53 36.16 -26.75
N GLY A 484 9.00 35.31 -27.64
CA GLY A 484 9.82 34.43 -28.50
C GLY A 484 10.76 35.20 -29.40
N ALA A 485 10.33 36.35 -29.96
CA ALA A 485 11.19 37.23 -30.76
C ALA A 485 12.33 37.82 -29.94
N VAL A 486 12.02 38.35 -28.72
CA VAL A 486 13.03 38.90 -27.79
C VAL A 486 14.02 37.83 -27.33
N ILE A 487 13.51 36.68 -26.87
CA ILE A 487 14.35 35.57 -26.40
C ILE A 487 15.22 35.04 -27.53
N GLY A 488 14.65 34.79 -28.70
CA GLY A 488 15.40 34.30 -29.86
C GLY A 488 16.46 35.31 -30.35
N TRP A 489 16.20 36.60 -30.23
CA TRP A 489 17.22 37.62 -30.52
C TRP A 489 18.35 37.61 -29.47
N LEU A 490 18.03 37.51 -28.19
CA LEU A 490 19.04 37.41 -27.11
C LEU A 490 19.87 36.13 -27.22
N GLN A 491 19.23 34.97 -27.54
CA GLN A 491 19.93 33.69 -27.75
C GLN A 491 20.91 33.80 -28.92
N ARG A 492 20.44 34.24 -30.07
CA ARG A 492 21.35 34.42 -31.22
C ARG A 492 22.54 35.34 -30.91
N ARG A 493 22.34 36.41 -30.13
CA ARG A 493 23.41 37.31 -29.70
C ARG A 493 24.41 36.62 -28.77
N ARG A 494 23.91 35.78 -27.84
CA ARG A 494 24.73 34.97 -26.94
C ARG A 494 25.54 33.94 -27.69
N ASP A 495 24.90 33.24 -28.60
CA ASP A 495 25.53 32.17 -29.38
C ASP A 495 26.59 32.70 -30.31
N ALA A 496 26.37 33.88 -30.96
CA ALA A 496 27.38 34.56 -31.75
C ALA A 496 28.60 34.98 -30.88
N GLY A 497 28.41 35.31 -29.60
CA GLY A 497 29.52 35.56 -28.69
C GLY A 497 30.30 34.31 -28.25
N ARG A 498 29.65 33.16 -28.22
CA ARG A 498 30.30 31.84 -27.87
C ARG A 498 31.22 31.33 -29.01
N ILE A 499 30.86 31.56 -30.24
CA ILE A 499 31.65 31.09 -31.42
C ILE A 499 33.01 31.77 -31.46
N VAL A 500 33.15 32.99 -30.94
CA VAL A 500 34.43 33.74 -30.92
C VAL A 500 35.46 33.20 -29.92
N PHE A 501 35.06 32.31 -28.99
CA PHE A 501 35.96 31.68 -28.01
C PHE A 501 36.29 30.23 -28.33
N ALA A 502 35.83 29.70 -29.47
CA ALA A 502 36.05 28.31 -29.90
C ALA A 502 37.08 28.18 -31.03
N ASP A 503 37.61 29.29 -31.57
CA ASP A 503 38.77 29.41 -32.47
C ASP A 503 39.99 29.89 -31.64
#